data_abfb0ebe004250b573ee72240e5c2f31
#
_entry.id   abfb0ebe004250b573ee72240e5c2f31
#
_cell.length_a   1.000
_cell.length_b   1.000
_cell.length_c   1.000
_cell.angle_alpha   90.00
_cell.angle_beta   90.00
_cell.angle_gamma   90.00
#
_symmetry.space_group_name_H-M   'P 1'
#
loop_
_entity.id
_entity.type
_entity.pdbx_description
1 polymer ?
#
loop_
_entity_poly.entity_id
_entity_poly.type
_entity_poly.pdbx_seq_one_letter_code
_entity_poly.pdbx_strand_id
1 'polypeptide(L)'
;MRKMVRHTLRGLVLFALAAGSGAQAQRSEHTEIPRIESRDGRHAFIVDGAPFTMLAGQVNNSSNYPAMLDAVWPMLDRINANTVEIPIAWQQVEPVEGRFDLSFLQVLLDQARKHDKRVVLLWFGTWKNTSYAYTPDWVKLDAQRFPRMKDKAGRDHGVLSAHGGATLAADTRAFVKVMEYLRDHDPQNTVILVQPQNETGSYRVPRDYGPAGNRLFAQPIPEALARKTGRSGTWAQAFGGQADRAFNSWHVASYVNAMAVAGKKVKPLPMYVNASLAGPSNVPDPTGVASGGPQQDVLDIWKVAAPAIDFAAPDIYDRASGNVVQYLDKYARPDNALMVPEIGNAREFARFFYPAIGRGAIGFAPFGMDSTGYFNYPLGARELDEKTLDAFALPYKAVGSIMRDWARIAATRPTWGVAKPDDGRPATTTLGGWKISANWGEWQFGMKEWTWLKSEPAPWGAEPVGGMAVAQLSDDEFLLVGDHVRVNFSAAPGTPPNGIVLRVEEGGFHDGKWVMSRMWNGDQTDYGINLIDRPVVLKITMGRYR
;
A
#
# COMPACT_ATOMS: atom_id res chain seq x y z
N MET A 1 -64.94 17.08 67.62
CA MET A 1 -64.25 15.92 68.21
C MET A 1 -64.12 14.84 67.16
N ARG A 2 -63.00 14.23 67.08
CA ARG A 2 -62.43 13.23 66.14
C ARG A 2 -61.65 13.83 64.95
N LYS A 3 -60.33 13.82 65.11
CA LYS A 3 -59.31 14.09 64.11
C LYS A 3 -59.26 12.93 63.10
N MET A 4 -59.33 13.24 61.85
CA MET A 4 -59.04 12.30 60.77
C MET A 4 -57.63 12.56 60.24
N VAL A 5 -56.73 11.58 60.38
CA VAL A 5 -55.35 11.59 59.90
C VAL A 5 -55.39 11.15 58.41
N ARG A 6 -54.92 12.01 57.52
CA ARG A 6 -54.66 11.67 56.11
C ARG A 6 -53.21 11.19 55.95
N HIS A 7 -53.03 9.95 55.55
CA HIS A 7 -51.74 9.41 55.12
C HIS A 7 -51.50 9.77 53.63
N THR A 8 -50.44 10.51 53.41
CA THR A 8 -49.93 10.78 52.07
C THR A 8 -48.89 9.70 51.72
N LEU A 9 -49.22 8.83 50.75
CA LEU A 9 -48.25 7.93 50.12
C LEU A 9 -47.32 8.75 49.22
N ARG A 10 -46.03 8.76 49.50
CA ARG A 10 -44.98 9.22 48.59
C ARG A 10 -44.52 8.02 47.76
N GLY A 11 -44.89 8.02 46.48
CA GLY A 11 -44.34 7.08 45.50
C GLY A 11 -42.89 7.43 45.19
N LEU A 12 -41.98 6.51 45.47
CA LEU A 12 -40.57 6.54 45.03
C LEU A 12 -40.55 6.04 43.58
N VAL A 13 -40.24 6.91 42.63
CA VAL A 13 -39.89 6.52 41.26
C VAL A 13 -38.38 6.20 41.26
N LEU A 14 -38.05 4.91 41.18
CA LEU A 14 -36.70 4.45 40.89
C LEU A 14 -36.40 4.67 39.40
N PHE A 15 -35.55 5.60 39.06
CA PHE A 15 -34.90 5.68 37.77
C PHE A 15 -33.82 4.58 37.70
N ALA A 16 -34.07 3.51 36.95
CA ALA A 16 -33.05 2.56 36.58
C ALA A 16 -32.17 3.21 35.51
N LEU A 17 -30.96 3.61 35.87
CA LEU A 17 -29.87 3.92 34.98
C LEU A 17 -29.47 2.61 34.26
N ALA A 18 -29.92 2.41 33.04
CA ALA A 18 -29.36 1.41 32.15
C ALA A 18 -27.94 1.89 31.75
N ALA A 19 -26.94 1.37 32.44
CA ALA A 19 -25.56 1.45 31.99
C ALA A 19 -25.47 0.67 30.67
N GLY A 20 -25.44 1.38 29.56
CA GLY A 20 -25.09 0.84 28.25
C GLY A 20 -23.65 0.36 28.31
N SER A 21 -23.43 -0.92 28.62
CA SER A 21 -22.19 -1.62 28.38
C SER A 21 -22.01 -1.65 26.86
N GLY A 22 -21.17 -0.77 26.32
CA GLY A 22 -20.62 -0.89 24.98
C GLY A 22 -19.96 -2.27 24.90
N ALA A 23 -20.59 -3.18 24.20
CA ALA A 23 -19.99 -4.46 23.85
C ALA A 23 -18.79 -4.17 22.94
N GLN A 24 -17.61 -4.01 23.54
CA GLN A 24 -16.36 -4.27 22.84
C GLN A 24 -16.44 -5.74 22.44
N ALA A 25 -16.68 -5.99 21.15
CA ALA A 25 -16.64 -7.34 20.61
C ALA A 25 -15.26 -7.89 20.95
N GLN A 26 -15.22 -8.84 21.90
CA GLN A 26 -14.02 -9.60 22.23
C GLN A 26 -13.62 -10.31 20.93
N ARG A 27 -12.52 -9.85 20.28
CA ARG A 27 -11.96 -10.55 19.12
C ARG A 27 -11.72 -11.99 19.54
N SER A 28 -12.16 -12.93 18.73
CA SER A 28 -11.93 -14.36 18.98
C SER A 28 -10.44 -14.59 19.23
N GLU A 29 -10.10 -15.48 20.15
CA GLU A 29 -8.71 -15.81 20.51
C GLU A 29 -7.88 -16.26 19.30
N HIS A 30 -8.53 -16.81 18.26
CA HIS A 30 -7.92 -17.20 16.99
C HIS A 30 -8.71 -16.61 15.82
N THR A 31 -8.03 -15.87 14.93
CA THR A 31 -8.58 -15.37 13.68
C THR A 31 -8.04 -16.20 12.49
N GLU A 32 -8.77 -16.19 11.38
CA GLU A 32 -8.26 -16.78 10.14
C GLU A 32 -6.95 -16.11 9.70
N ILE A 33 -6.02 -16.91 9.18
CA ILE A 33 -4.78 -16.39 8.59
C ILE A 33 -5.16 -15.43 7.43
N PRO A 34 -4.62 -14.20 7.43
CA PRO A 34 -4.78 -13.29 6.32
C PRO A 34 -4.30 -13.90 5.00
N ARG A 35 -4.94 -13.57 3.90
CA ARG A 35 -4.61 -14.13 2.57
C ARG A 35 -4.98 -13.18 1.43
N ILE A 36 -4.33 -13.37 0.30
CA ILE A 36 -4.72 -12.73 -0.96
C ILE A 36 -5.64 -13.69 -1.72
N GLU A 37 -6.83 -13.24 -2.07
CA GLU A 37 -7.74 -13.92 -2.97
C GLU A 37 -7.73 -13.24 -4.34
N SER A 38 -7.62 -14.03 -5.40
CA SER A 38 -7.58 -13.53 -6.77
C SER A 38 -8.68 -14.18 -7.59
N ARG A 39 -9.51 -13.36 -8.24
CA ARG A 39 -10.57 -13.82 -9.12
C ARG A 39 -10.71 -12.90 -10.32
N ASP A 40 -10.73 -13.46 -11.52
CA ASP A 40 -10.92 -12.73 -12.78
C ASP A 40 -9.94 -11.56 -12.96
N GLY A 41 -8.69 -11.75 -12.50
CA GLY A 41 -7.62 -10.75 -12.55
C GLY A 41 -7.75 -9.60 -11.55
N ARG A 42 -8.68 -9.71 -10.58
CA ARG A 42 -8.84 -8.78 -9.46
C ARG A 42 -8.39 -9.45 -8.17
N HIS A 43 -8.01 -8.64 -7.20
CA HIS A 43 -7.44 -9.11 -5.95
C HIS A 43 -8.19 -8.54 -4.75
N ALA A 44 -8.33 -9.34 -3.71
CA ALA A 44 -8.78 -8.91 -2.39
C ALA A 44 -7.77 -9.37 -1.34
N PHE A 45 -7.45 -8.50 -0.41
CA PHE A 45 -6.75 -8.88 0.81
C PHE A 45 -7.78 -9.22 1.88
N ILE A 46 -7.77 -10.45 2.36
CA ILE A 46 -8.72 -10.94 3.36
C ILE A 46 -8.06 -10.88 4.73
N VAL A 47 -8.66 -10.11 5.61
CA VAL A 47 -8.25 -9.97 7.03
C VAL A 47 -9.50 -10.12 7.90
N ASP A 48 -9.42 -10.96 8.92
CA ASP A 48 -10.59 -11.32 9.77
C ASP A 48 -11.77 -11.88 8.95
N GLY A 49 -11.46 -12.67 7.92
CA GLY A 49 -12.46 -13.33 7.07
C GLY A 49 -13.17 -12.41 6.07
N ALA A 50 -12.78 -11.14 5.96
CA ALA A 50 -13.42 -10.16 5.06
C ALA A 50 -12.41 -9.31 4.28
N PRO A 51 -12.79 -8.79 3.09
CA PRO A 51 -11.95 -7.87 2.32
C PRO A 51 -11.52 -6.66 3.14
N PHE A 52 -10.26 -6.27 2.98
CA PHE A 52 -9.60 -5.23 3.75
C PHE A 52 -8.68 -4.40 2.84
N THR A 53 -8.72 -3.07 2.98
CA THR A 53 -7.75 -2.17 2.37
C THR A 53 -6.88 -1.56 3.46
N MET A 54 -5.57 -1.74 3.35
CA MET A 54 -4.62 -1.11 4.26
C MET A 54 -4.53 0.38 3.97
N LEU A 55 -5.07 1.19 4.86
CA LEU A 55 -4.81 2.62 4.96
C LEU A 55 -3.62 2.76 5.90
N ALA A 56 -2.42 2.65 5.35
CA ALA A 56 -1.24 2.45 6.14
C ALA A 56 -0.39 3.72 6.29
N GLY A 57 0.50 3.71 7.25
CA GLY A 57 1.64 4.61 7.33
C GLY A 57 2.88 3.78 7.60
N GLN A 58 3.93 3.97 6.80
CA GLN A 58 5.23 3.38 7.07
C GLN A 58 6.05 4.33 7.93
N VAL A 59 6.65 3.82 8.99
CA VAL A 59 7.50 4.60 9.88
C VAL A 59 8.92 4.73 9.35
N ASN A 60 9.71 5.64 9.90
CA ASN A 60 11.14 5.76 9.58
C ASN A 60 11.91 4.49 9.95
N ASN A 61 13.00 4.23 9.25
CA ASN A 61 13.75 2.97 9.34
C ASN A 61 14.29 2.63 10.74
N SER A 62 14.50 3.62 11.60
CA SER A 62 15.01 3.44 12.97
C SER A 62 13.93 3.68 14.03
N SER A 63 12.66 3.71 13.66
CA SER A 63 11.53 3.83 14.60
C SER A 63 11.08 2.48 15.19
N ASN A 64 11.87 1.44 14.96
CA ASN A 64 11.64 0.05 15.39
C ASN A 64 12.23 -0.27 16.78
N TYR A 65 12.14 0.66 17.70
CA TYR A 65 12.55 0.47 19.09
C TYR A 65 11.40 0.87 20.03
N PRO A 66 11.27 0.21 21.21
CA PRO A 66 10.17 0.51 22.15
C PRO A 66 10.06 2.01 22.50
N ALA A 67 11.19 2.69 22.69
CA ALA A 67 11.23 4.11 23.02
C ALA A 67 10.74 5.04 21.89
N MET A 68 10.67 4.56 20.66
CA MET A 68 10.22 5.34 19.51
C MET A 68 8.71 5.21 19.26
N LEU A 69 8.06 4.20 19.81
CA LEU A 69 6.65 3.93 19.54
C LEU A 69 5.72 5.06 20.03
N ASP A 70 6.11 5.80 21.08
CA ASP A 70 5.36 6.98 21.54
C ASP A 70 5.33 8.12 20.48
N ALA A 71 6.30 8.14 19.55
CA ALA A 71 6.33 9.06 18.42
C ALA A 71 5.64 8.49 17.15
N VAL A 72 5.33 7.20 17.15
CA VAL A 72 4.68 6.50 16.02
C VAL A 72 3.15 6.57 16.11
N TRP A 73 2.57 6.11 17.22
CA TRP A 73 1.13 5.92 17.31
C TRP A 73 0.32 7.20 17.13
N PRO A 74 0.68 8.36 17.74
CA PRO A 74 -0.08 9.59 17.56
C PRO A 74 -0.14 10.05 16.11
N MET A 75 0.92 9.83 15.34
CA MET A 75 0.97 10.20 13.92
C MET A 75 0.06 9.30 13.07
N LEU A 76 0.08 7.99 13.32
CA LEU A 76 -0.81 7.05 12.63
C LEU A 76 -2.28 7.29 12.97
N ASP A 77 -2.59 7.64 14.22
CA ASP A 77 -3.94 8.04 14.63
C ASP A 77 -4.35 9.35 13.94
N ARG A 78 -3.43 10.33 13.87
CA ARG A 78 -3.65 11.63 13.21
C ARG A 78 -4.02 11.49 11.74
N ILE A 79 -3.39 10.56 11.02
CA ILE A 79 -3.71 10.32 9.60
C ILE A 79 -4.84 9.31 9.38
N ASN A 80 -5.51 8.83 10.43
CA ASN A 80 -6.56 7.80 10.37
C ASN A 80 -6.07 6.48 9.74
N ALA A 81 -4.81 6.11 9.94
CA ALA A 81 -4.30 4.83 9.48
C ALA A 81 -4.92 3.67 10.26
N ASN A 82 -5.25 2.58 9.57
CA ASN A 82 -5.67 1.31 10.18
C ASN A 82 -4.53 0.29 10.28
N THR A 83 -3.40 0.59 9.65
CA THR A 83 -2.24 -0.31 9.54
C THR A 83 -0.95 0.49 9.71
N VAL A 84 0.02 -0.10 10.41
CA VAL A 84 1.40 0.39 10.48
C VAL A 84 2.30 -0.52 9.68
N GLU A 85 3.20 0.05 8.88
CA GLU A 85 4.35 -0.65 8.30
C GLU A 85 5.59 -0.31 9.11
N ILE A 86 6.18 -1.30 9.77
CA ILE A 86 7.27 -1.09 10.72
C ILE A 86 8.37 -2.14 10.54
N PRO A 87 9.65 -1.74 10.54
CA PRO A 87 10.74 -2.68 10.38
C PRO A 87 11.05 -3.47 11.65
N ILE A 88 11.68 -4.62 11.44
CA ILE A 88 12.48 -5.35 12.42
C ILE A 88 13.78 -5.77 11.75
N ALA A 89 14.92 -5.46 12.39
CA ALA A 89 16.24 -5.66 11.78
C ALA A 89 16.90 -6.95 12.27
N TRP A 90 17.64 -7.62 11.38
CA TRP A 90 18.41 -8.81 11.74
C TRP A 90 19.39 -8.53 12.88
N GLN A 91 20.13 -7.40 12.83
CA GLN A 91 21.05 -7.00 13.91
C GLN A 91 20.35 -6.78 15.27
N GLN A 92 19.05 -6.46 15.26
CA GLN A 92 18.24 -6.29 16.45
C GLN A 92 17.77 -7.66 16.99
N VAL A 93 17.40 -8.57 16.10
CA VAL A 93 16.88 -9.89 16.45
C VAL A 93 18.01 -10.85 16.84
N GLU A 94 19.18 -10.79 16.21
CA GLU A 94 20.32 -11.69 16.45
C GLU A 94 21.63 -10.88 16.60
N PRO A 95 21.76 -10.01 17.63
CA PRO A 95 22.93 -9.16 17.82
C PRO A 95 24.21 -9.97 18.04
N VAL A 96 24.11 -11.16 18.63
CA VAL A 96 25.18 -12.14 18.79
C VAL A 96 24.72 -13.43 18.14
N GLU A 97 25.57 -14.06 17.36
CA GLU A 97 25.23 -15.28 16.64
C GLU A 97 24.60 -16.35 17.56
N GLY A 98 23.42 -16.82 17.16
CA GLY A 98 22.66 -17.82 17.93
C GLY A 98 21.92 -17.31 19.17
N ARG A 99 22.03 -16.00 19.47
CA ARG A 99 21.27 -15.37 20.58
C ARG A 99 20.22 -14.43 20.03
N PHE A 100 18.96 -14.78 20.24
CA PHE A 100 17.82 -14.07 19.67
C PHE A 100 17.15 -13.18 20.71
N ASP A 101 16.90 -11.92 20.35
CA ASP A 101 16.09 -10.96 21.11
C ASP A 101 14.84 -10.60 20.31
N LEU A 102 13.68 -10.99 20.82
CA LEU A 102 12.37 -10.75 20.23
C LEU A 102 11.51 -9.83 21.10
N SER A 103 12.11 -9.19 22.09
CA SER A 103 11.41 -8.30 23.03
C SER A 103 10.70 -7.15 22.36
N PHE A 104 11.26 -6.60 21.28
CA PHE A 104 10.58 -5.56 20.48
C PHE A 104 9.25 -6.04 19.89
N LEU A 105 9.17 -7.28 19.39
CA LEU A 105 7.92 -7.83 18.85
C LEU A 105 6.81 -7.88 19.92
N GLN A 106 7.15 -8.24 21.16
CA GLN A 106 6.18 -8.25 22.25
C GLN A 106 5.58 -6.86 22.44
N VAL A 107 6.42 -5.85 22.59
CA VAL A 107 5.99 -4.46 22.81
C VAL A 107 5.19 -3.94 21.62
N LEU A 108 5.65 -4.23 20.39
CA LEU A 108 4.97 -3.82 19.16
C LEU A 108 3.55 -4.42 19.08
N LEU A 109 3.40 -5.72 19.29
CA LEU A 109 2.11 -6.40 19.22
C LEU A 109 1.12 -5.87 20.27
N ASP A 110 1.59 -5.68 21.51
CA ASP A 110 0.75 -5.18 22.60
C ASP A 110 0.28 -3.74 22.32
N GLN A 111 1.18 -2.88 21.83
CA GLN A 111 0.83 -1.49 21.52
C GLN A 111 -0.03 -1.40 20.26
N ALA A 112 0.26 -2.15 19.19
CA ALA A 112 -0.56 -2.17 17.99
C ALA A 112 -2.02 -2.58 18.29
N ARG A 113 -2.21 -3.58 19.16
CA ARG A 113 -3.54 -3.99 19.63
C ARG A 113 -4.25 -2.89 20.42
N LYS A 114 -3.51 -2.20 21.31
CA LYS A 114 -4.03 -1.07 22.09
C LYS A 114 -4.50 0.08 21.21
N HIS A 115 -3.79 0.34 20.09
CA HIS A 115 -4.13 1.38 19.12
C HIS A 115 -5.05 0.89 18.00
N ASP A 116 -5.57 -0.34 18.07
CA ASP A 116 -6.41 -0.96 17.03
C ASP A 116 -5.80 -0.90 15.63
N LYS A 117 -4.50 -1.17 15.53
CA LYS A 117 -3.75 -1.20 14.27
C LYS A 117 -3.40 -2.62 13.87
N ARG A 118 -3.43 -2.89 12.57
CA ARG A 118 -2.77 -4.03 11.97
C ARG A 118 -1.31 -3.67 11.69
N VAL A 119 -0.48 -4.70 11.56
CA VAL A 119 0.96 -4.54 11.34
C VAL A 119 1.36 -5.21 10.02
N VAL A 120 2.09 -4.50 9.19
CA VAL A 120 2.95 -5.05 8.14
C VAL A 120 4.37 -5.05 8.68
N LEU A 121 4.96 -6.23 8.82
CA LEU A 121 6.29 -6.38 9.41
C LEU A 121 7.34 -6.43 8.31
N LEU A 122 8.29 -5.49 8.35
CA LEU A 122 9.35 -5.36 7.35
C LEU A 122 10.64 -5.99 7.89
N TRP A 123 11.07 -7.13 7.32
CA TRP A 123 12.32 -7.76 7.69
C TRP A 123 13.50 -7.11 6.98
N PHE A 124 14.33 -6.36 7.72
CA PHE A 124 15.57 -5.78 7.25
C PHE A 124 16.72 -6.77 7.56
N GLY A 125 16.98 -7.65 6.62
CA GLY A 125 17.98 -8.71 6.72
C GLY A 125 19.21 -8.43 5.86
N THR A 126 19.47 -9.29 4.89
CA THR A 126 20.59 -9.19 3.95
C THR A 126 20.54 -7.93 3.10
N TRP A 127 19.33 -7.45 2.74
CA TRP A 127 19.12 -6.22 1.99
C TRP A 127 18.20 -5.24 2.70
N LYS A 128 18.65 -3.99 2.76
CA LYS A 128 17.86 -2.77 2.97
C LYS A 128 18.47 -1.66 2.12
N ASN A 129 17.68 -1.09 1.20
CA ASN A 129 18.14 -0.06 0.26
C ASN A 129 19.40 -0.52 -0.51
N THR A 130 19.39 -1.74 -1.05
CA THR A 130 20.54 -2.33 -1.75
C THR A 130 21.84 -2.38 -0.92
N SER A 131 21.73 -2.51 0.41
CA SER A 131 22.87 -2.51 1.34
C SER A 131 22.66 -3.57 2.43
N TYR A 132 23.76 -4.01 3.04
CA TYR A 132 23.77 -4.95 4.17
C TYR A 132 23.78 -4.24 5.53
N ALA A 133 23.42 -2.97 5.60
CA ALA A 133 23.58 -2.14 6.79
C ALA A 133 22.91 -2.69 8.06
N TYR A 134 21.81 -3.43 7.90
CA TYR A 134 21.00 -3.98 9.00
C TYR A 134 21.36 -5.43 9.38
N THR A 135 22.38 -6.00 8.76
CA THR A 135 22.93 -7.29 9.22
C THR A 135 23.70 -7.14 10.53
N PRO A 136 23.82 -8.17 11.37
CA PRO A 136 24.62 -8.12 12.60
C PRO A 136 26.10 -7.90 12.34
N ASP A 137 26.85 -7.41 13.34
CA ASP A 137 28.28 -7.15 13.22
C ASP A 137 29.09 -8.40 12.92
N TRP A 138 28.72 -9.55 13.48
CA TRP A 138 29.39 -10.83 13.19
C TRP A 138 29.22 -11.27 11.71
N VAL A 139 28.18 -10.81 11.00
CA VAL A 139 28.03 -10.98 9.54
C VAL A 139 28.89 -9.95 8.79
N LYS A 140 28.85 -8.69 9.23
CA LYS A 140 29.58 -7.59 8.57
C LYS A 140 31.09 -7.80 8.60
N LEU A 141 31.63 -8.38 9.67
CA LEU A 141 33.07 -8.52 9.92
C LEU A 141 33.65 -9.79 9.31
N ASP A 142 32.87 -10.80 8.96
CA ASP A 142 33.36 -12.06 8.39
C ASP A 142 33.01 -12.17 6.88
N ALA A 143 33.77 -11.46 6.06
CA ALA A 143 33.63 -11.48 4.60
C ALA A 143 34.01 -12.83 3.95
N GLN A 144 34.71 -13.69 4.67
CA GLN A 144 35.07 -15.02 4.19
C GLN A 144 33.87 -15.96 4.24
N ARG A 145 33.12 -15.92 5.32
CA ARG A 145 31.91 -16.71 5.54
C ARG A 145 30.69 -16.07 4.86
N PHE A 146 30.61 -14.73 4.85
CA PHE A 146 29.51 -13.95 4.30
C PHE A 146 29.99 -13.08 3.14
N PRO A 147 30.16 -13.67 1.93
CA PRO A 147 30.81 -13.01 0.83
C PRO A 147 29.99 -11.82 0.31
N ARG A 148 30.70 -10.74 -0.03
CA ARG A 148 30.15 -9.60 -0.75
C ARG A 148 30.13 -9.87 -2.25
N MET A 149 29.23 -9.18 -2.94
CA MET A 149 29.27 -9.10 -4.39
C MET A 149 30.63 -8.55 -4.85
N LYS A 150 31.10 -9.04 -6.00
CA LYS A 150 32.32 -8.51 -6.67
C LYS A 150 31.92 -7.72 -7.91
N ASP A 151 32.60 -6.60 -8.13
CA ASP A 151 32.53 -5.88 -9.40
C ASP A 151 33.36 -6.60 -10.48
N LYS A 152 33.37 -6.08 -11.72
CA LYS A 152 34.14 -6.64 -12.83
C LYS A 152 35.65 -6.65 -12.60
N ALA A 153 36.17 -5.78 -11.73
CA ALA A 153 37.56 -5.72 -11.34
C ALA A 153 37.91 -6.63 -10.15
N GLY A 154 36.93 -7.41 -9.65
CA GLY A 154 37.13 -8.31 -8.50
C GLY A 154 37.09 -7.62 -7.13
N ARG A 155 36.72 -6.33 -7.06
CA ARG A 155 36.63 -5.57 -5.81
C ARG A 155 35.32 -5.85 -5.11
N ASP A 156 35.31 -5.81 -3.78
CA ASP A 156 34.11 -5.93 -2.97
C ASP A 156 33.16 -4.77 -3.20
N HIS A 157 31.87 -5.09 -3.37
CA HIS A 157 30.77 -4.15 -3.41
C HIS A 157 30.06 -4.11 -2.06
N GLY A 158 29.37 -2.99 -1.75
CA GLY A 158 28.65 -2.79 -0.49
C GLY A 158 27.34 -3.58 -0.34
N VAL A 159 27.26 -4.78 -0.94
CA VAL A 159 26.10 -5.68 -0.93
C VAL A 159 26.59 -7.10 -0.72
N LEU A 160 25.88 -7.88 0.10
CA LEU A 160 26.17 -9.31 0.25
C LEU A 160 25.74 -10.08 -1.01
N SER A 161 26.51 -11.10 -1.37
CA SER A 161 26.24 -11.92 -2.55
C SER A 161 25.00 -12.82 -2.33
N ALA A 162 24.07 -12.81 -3.27
CA ALA A 162 22.94 -13.75 -3.30
C ALA A 162 23.37 -15.23 -3.44
N HIS A 163 24.65 -15.45 -3.78
CA HIS A 163 25.24 -16.80 -3.88
C HIS A 163 25.89 -17.26 -2.58
N GLY A 164 25.82 -16.47 -1.50
CA GLY A 164 26.37 -16.80 -0.18
C GLY A 164 25.45 -17.77 0.60
N GLY A 165 25.70 -19.08 0.49
CA GLY A 165 24.90 -20.09 1.20
C GLY A 165 24.88 -19.92 2.72
N ALA A 166 25.99 -19.50 3.33
CA ALA A 166 26.05 -19.22 4.76
C ALA A 166 25.21 -17.99 5.14
N THR A 167 25.17 -16.95 4.28
CA THR A 167 24.35 -15.76 4.46
C THR A 167 22.86 -16.14 4.43
N LEU A 168 22.43 -16.88 3.39
CA LEU A 168 21.06 -17.37 3.28
C LEU A 168 20.64 -18.20 4.50
N ALA A 169 21.49 -19.13 4.93
CA ALA A 169 21.19 -19.99 6.07
C ALA A 169 21.04 -19.20 7.37
N ALA A 170 21.91 -18.22 7.61
CA ALA A 170 21.90 -17.41 8.83
C ALA A 170 20.71 -16.43 8.85
N ASP A 171 20.46 -15.70 7.76
CA ASP A 171 19.34 -14.78 7.60
C ASP A 171 18.00 -15.52 7.72
N THR A 172 17.87 -16.65 7.02
CA THR A 172 16.66 -17.52 7.11
C THR A 172 16.42 -18.00 8.53
N ARG A 173 17.47 -18.41 9.26
CA ARG A 173 17.35 -18.85 10.66
C ARG A 173 16.76 -17.73 11.55
N ALA A 174 17.30 -16.53 11.44
CA ALA A 174 16.82 -15.38 12.21
C ALA A 174 15.38 -15.00 11.83
N PHE A 175 15.08 -14.96 10.53
CA PHE A 175 13.73 -14.71 10.04
C PHE A 175 12.72 -15.77 10.53
N VAL A 176 13.08 -17.03 10.52
CA VAL A 176 12.24 -18.13 11.04
C VAL A 176 11.96 -17.93 12.54
N LYS A 177 12.91 -17.43 13.33
CA LYS A 177 12.66 -17.10 14.75
C LYS A 177 11.60 -16.01 14.94
N VAL A 178 11.58 -15.02 14.06
CA VAL A 178 10.49 -14.02 14.04
C VAL A 178 9.15 -14.70 13.72
N MET A 179 9.10 -15.57 12.71
CA MET A 179 7.88 -16.27 12.34
C MET A 179 7.39 -17.25 13.41
N GLU A 180 8.31 -17.93 14.11
CA GLU A 180 7.99 -18.77 15.27
C GLU A 180 7.36 -17.93 16.40
N TYR A 181 7.94 -16.79 16.70
CA TYR A 181 7.40 -15.86 17.67
C TYR A 181 5.97 -15.41 17.32
N LEU A 182 5.74 -15.02 16.06
CA LEU A 182 4.41 -14.63 15.58
C LEU A 182 3.40 -15.80 15.63
N ARG A 183 3.83 -17.03 15.35
CA ARG A 183 2.96 -18.21 15.51
C ARG A 183 2.49 -18.37 16.95
N ASP A 184 3.41 -18.23 17.91
CA ASP A 184 3.19 -18.56 19.31
C ASP A 184 2.54 -17.40 20.10
N HIS A 185 2.76 -16.13 19.68
CA HIS A 185 2.34 -14.93 20.43
C HIS A 185 1.36 -14.01 19.68
N ASP A 186 1.06 -14.30 18.41
CA ASP A 186 0.09 -13.53 17.62
C ASP A 186 -1.02 -14.39 17.00
N PRO A 187 -1.83 -15.12 17.80
CA PRO A 187 -2.94 -15.94 17.30
C PRO A 187 -4.06 -15.10 16.68
N GLN A 188 -4.13 -13.80 17.03
CA GLN A 188 -5.10 -12.84 16.50
C GLN A 188 -4.70 -12.25 15.14
N ASN A 189 -3.53 -12.64 14.61
CA ASN A 189 -2.97 -12.09 13.38
C ASN A 189 -2.95 -10.55 13.36
N THR A 190 -2.41 -9.94 14.43
CA THR A 190 -2.11 -8.50 14.47
C THR A 190 -1.16 -8.14 13.33
N VAL A 191 -0.15 -8.99 13.09
CA VAL A 191 0.65 -8.97 11.87
C VAL A 191 -0.13 -9.65 10.76
N ILE A 192 -0.46 -8.89 9.72
CA ILE A 192 -1.29 -9.35 8.60
C ILE A 192 -0.50 -9.63 7.32
N LEU A 193 0.71 -9.07 7.21
CA LEU A 193 1.55 -9.16 6.02
C LEU A 193 3.02 -9.03 6.42
N VAL A 194 3.92 -9.73 5.71
CA VAL A 194 5.36 -9.67 5.98
C VAL A 194 6.11 -9.33 4.69
N GLN A 195 7.12 -8.47 4.80
CA GLN A 195 8.06 -8.16 3.73
C GLN A 195 9.42 -8.80 4.06
N PRO A 196 9.80 -9.93 3.45
CA PRO A 196 11.14 -10.50 3.60
C PRO A 196 12.14 -9.71 2.74
N GLN A 197 13.03 -8.98 3.35
CA GLN A 197 13.98 -8.05 2.74
C GLN A 197 13.32 -6.75 2.23
N ASN A 198 14.10 -5.71 2.07
CA ASN A 198 13.63 -4.41 1.60
C ASN A 198 14.51 -3.90 0.47
N GLU A 199 13.87 -3.46 -0.65
CA GLU A 199 14.54 -2.87 -1.81
C GLU A 199 15.81 -3.63 -2.20
N THR A 200 15.61 -4.91 -2.52
CA THR A 200 16.71 -5.84 -2.84
C THR A 200 17.45 -5.48 -4.11
N GLY A 201 18.65 -6.02 -4.26
CA GLY A 201 19.49 -5.86 -5.44
C GLY A 201 20.73 -5.01 -5.19
N SER A 202 21.27 -4.41 -6.26
CA SER A 202 22.51 -3.62 -6.20
C SER A 202 22.54 -2.53 -7.26
N TYR A 203 23.01 -1.34 -6.89
CA TYR A 203 23.31 -0.25 -7.83
C TYR A 203 24.72 -0.36 -8.38
N ARG A 204 24.96 0.11 -9.60
CA ARG A 204 26.27 0.20 -10.28
C ARG A 204 26.92 -1.14 -10.65
N VAL A 205 26.66 -2.20 -9.91
CA VAL A 205 27.15 -3.56 -10.17
C VAL A 205 25.93 -4.43 -10.49
N PRO A 206 25.61 -4.69 -11.77
CA PRO A 206 24.34 -5.28 -12.15
C PRO A 206 24.19 -6.77 -11.81
N ARG A 207 25.29 -7.47 -11.50
CA ARG A 207 25.33 -8.83 -10.92
C ARG A 207 26.62 -9.05 -10.13
N ASP A 208 26.67 -10.14 -9.38
CA ASP A 208 27.91 -10.59 -8.76
C ASP A 208 28.86 -11.18 -9.82
N TYR A 209 30.05 -10.57 -10.00
CA TYR A 209 31.14 -11.05 -10.86
C TYR A 209 32.16 -11.92 -10.11
N GLY A 210 31.88 -12.33 -8.88
CA GLY A 210 32.66 -13.28 -8.13
C GLY A 210 32.66 -14.69 -8.78
N PRO A 211 33.54 -15.60 -8.30
CA PRO A 211 33.71 -16.93 -8.91
C PRO A 211 32.39 -17.72 -8.98
N ALA A 212 31.57 -17.66 -7.95
CA ALA A 212 30.26 -18.34 -7.93
C ALA A 212 29.28 -17.73 -8.95
N GLY A 213 29.14 -16.41 -8.97
CA GLY A 213 28.31 -15.69 -9.93
C GLY A 213 28.72 -15.95 -11.38
N ASN A 214 30.01 -15.91 -11.68
CA ASN A 214 30.50 -16.19 -13.04
C ASN A 214 30.25 -17.63 -13.50
N ARG A 215 30.43 -18.62 -12.63
CA ARG A 215 30.09 -20.02 -12.97
C ARG A 215 28.62 -20.19 -13.28
N LEU A 216 27.73 -19.62 -12.47
CA LEU A 216 26.27 -19.71 -12.66
C LEU A 216 25.81 -18.92 -13.89
N PHE A 217 26.40 -17.77 -14.15
CA PHE A 217 26.09 -16.95 -15.32
C PHE A 217 26.42 -17.65 -16.64
N ALA A 218 27.42 -18.51 -16.68
CA ALA A 218 27.80 -19.30 -17.84
C ALA A 218 26.87 -20.51 -18.11
N GLN A 219 26.00 -20.86 -17.16
CA GLN A 219 25.03 -21.96 -17.32
C GLN A 219 23.85 -21.53 -18.17
N PRO A 220 23.11 -22.49 -18.77
CA PRO A 220 21.79 -22.21 -19.36
C PRO A 220 20.83 -21.57 -18.34
N ILE A 221 19.90 -20.77 -18.82
CA ILE A 221 18.81 -20.26 -17.98
C ILE A 221 17.97 -21.42 -17.44
N PRO A 222 17.40 -21.31 -16.23
CA PRO A 222 16.54 -22.34 -15.65
C PRO A 222 15.35 -22.66 -16.56
N GLU A 223 14.98 -23.95 -16.64
CA GLU A 223 13.92 -24.44 -17.52
C GLU A 223 12.57 -23.73 -17.27
N ALA A 224 12.23 -23.48 -16.00
CA ALA A 224 11.00 -22.75 -15.66
C ALA A 224 10.99 -21.33 -16.25
N LEU A 225 12.14 -20.63 -16.22
CA LEU A 225 12.28 -19.32 -16.83
C LEU A 225 12.24 -19.39 -18.37
N ALA A 226 12.88 -20.42 -18.93
CA ALA A 226 12.84 -20.67 -20.38
C ALA A 226 11.39 -20.85 -20.87
N ARG A 227 10.60 -21.67 -20.18
CA ARG A 227 9.17 -21.88 -20.50
C ARG A 227 8.35 -20.59 -20.38
N LYS A 228 8.57 -19.79 -19.32
CA LYS A 228 7.83 -18.54 -19.09
C LYS A 228 8.13 -17.49 -20.14
N THR A 229 9.39 -17.37 -20.56
CA THR A 229 9.86 -16.30 -21.43
C THR A 229 9.97 -16.69 -22.91
N GLY A 230 9.88 -17.98 -23.25
CA GLY A 230 10.14 -18.50 -24.59
C GLY A 230 11.61 -18.38 -25.02
N ARG A 231 12.54 -18.15 -24.11
CA ARG A 231 13.98 -17.94 -24.35
C ARG A 231 14.76 -19.19 -24.00
N SER A 232 15.98 -19.34 -24.55
CA SER A 232 16.85 -20.50 -24.29
C SER A 232 18.32 -20.15 -24.37
N GLY A 233 19.17 -21.09 -23.96
CA GLY A 233 20.62 -20.93 -23.94
C GLY A 233 21.14 -20.32 -22.66
N THR A 234 22.37 -19.80 -22.66
CA THR A 234 22.97 -19.10 -21.53
C THR A 234 22.27 -17.77 -21.25
N TRP A 235 22.50 -17.18 -20.10
CA TRP A 235 21.96 -15.86 -19.76
C TRP A 235 22.24 -14.80 -20.82
N ALA A 236 23.50 -14.77 -21.33
CA ALA A 236 23.89 -13.84 -22.38
C ALA A 236 23.11 -14.07 -23.69
N GLN A 237 22.90 -15.34 -24.08
CA GLN A 237 22.14 -15.69 -25.28
C GLN A 237 20.65 -15.34 -25.11
N ALA A 238 20.08 -15.63 -23.94
CA ALA A 238 18.66 -15.45 -23.67
C ALA A 238 18.25 -13.97 -23.50
N PHE A 239 19.10 -13.14 -22.87
CA PHE A 239 18.74 -11.78 -22.47
C PHE A 239 19.61 -10.67 -23.06
N GLY A 240 20.69 -10.99 -23.76
CA GLY A 240 21.54 -9.99 -24.43
C GLY A 240 22.05 -8.91 -23.48
N GLY A 241 21.81 -7.64 -23.79
CA GLY A 241 22.21 -6.50 -22.95
C GLY A 241 21.57 -6.44 -21.55
N GLN A 242 20.48 -7.18 -21.32
CA GLN A 242 19.83 -7.29 -20.01
C GLN A 242 20.22 -8.56 -19.23
N ALA A 243 21.20 -9.34 -19.71
CA ALA A 243 21.57 -10.63 -19.15
C ALA A 243 22.02 -10.55 -17.69
N ASP A 244 22.90 -9.59 -17.36
CA ASP A 244 23.39 -9.39 -15.99
C ASP A 244 22.24 -9.10 -15.02
N ARG A 245 21.30 -8.25 -15.46
CA ARG A 245 20.13 -7.86 -14.69
C ARG A 245 19.16 -9.03 -14.49
N ALA A 246 18.82 -9.75 -15.55
CA ALA A 246 17.94 -10.92 -15.50
C ALA A 246 18.53 -12.01 -14.58
N PHE A 247 19.82 -12.28 -14.69
CA PHE A 247 20.56 -13.20 -13.83
C PHE A 247 20.48 -12.80 -12.36
N ASN A 248 20.78 -11.53 -12.05
CA ASN A 248 20.75 -11.05 -10.66
C ASN A 248 19.34 -11.13 -10.08
N SER A 249 18.32 -10.73 -10.88
CA SER A 249 16.92 -10.81 -10.45
C SER A 249 16.46 -12.24 -10.13
N TRP A 250 16.90 -13.22 -10.94
CA TRP A 250 16.63 -14.63 -10.66
C TRP A 250 17.24 -15.09 -9.33
N HIS A 251 18.50 -14.77 -9.09
CA HIS A 251 19.20 -15.27 -7.91
C HIS A 251 18.79 -14.56 -6.62
N VAL A 252 18.54 -13.25 -6.67
CA VAL A 252 17.96 -12.50 -5.55
C VAL A 252 16.55 -13.01 -5.23
N ALA A 253 15.70 -13.17 -6.26
CA ALA A 253 14.36 -13.73 -6.07
C ALA A 253 14.38 -15.15 -5.48
N SER A 254 15.29 -16.01 -5.95
CA SER A 254 15.46 -17.37 -5.43
C SER A 254 15.89 -17.37 -3.95
N TYR A 255 16.78 -16.43 -3.57
CA TYR A 255 17.18 -16.25 -2.17
C TYR A 255 15.97 -15.87 -1.30
N VAL A 256 15.23 -14.85 -1.71
CA VAL A 256 14.04 -14.37 -0.99
C VAL A 256 12.95 -15.45 -0.93
N ASN A 257 12.79 -16.22 -2.02
CA ASN A 257 11.87 -17.35 -2.04
C ASN A 257 12.20 -18.42 -1.00
N ALA A 258 13.48 -18.74 -0.85
CA ALA A 258 13.90 -19.74 0.15
C ALA A 258 13.56 -19.30 1.57
N MET A 259 13.73 -18.02 1.88
CA MET A 259 13.32 -17.42 3.15
C MET A 259 11.80 -17.45 3.33
N ALA A 260 11.06 -17.04 2.30
CA ALA A 260 9.59 -17.01 2.33
C ALA A 260 9.00 -18.43 2.53
N VAL A 261 9.54 -19.43 1.84
CA VAL A 261 9.13 -20.85 2.03
C VAL A 261 9.36 -21.29 3.48
N ALA A 262 10.53 -20.97 4.05
CA ALA A 262 10.84 -21.32 5.42
C ALA A 262 9.91 -20.62 6.43
N GLY A 263 9.67 -19.32 6.25
CA GLY A 263 8.77 -18.55 7.10
C GLY A 263 7.31 -19.00 7.01
N LYS A 264 6.78 -19.19 5.80
CA LYS A 264 5.40 -19.64 5.58
C LYS A 264 5.14 -21.06 6.11
N LYS A 265 6.17 -21.91 6.15
CA LYS A 265 6.06 -23.24 6.79
C LYS A 265 5.78 -23.14 8.29
N VAL A 266 6.21 -22.06 8.94
CA VAL A 266 5.99 -21.82 10.38
C VAL A 266 4.66 -21.11 10.63
N LYS A 267 4.42 -20.00 9.94
CA LYS A 267 3.16 -19.24 9.97
C LYS A 267 2.86 -18.73 8.56
N PRO A 268 1.81 -19.20 7.88
CA PRO A 268 1.57 -18.97 6.46
C PRO A 268 0.94 -17.59 6.18
N LEU A 269 1.52 -16.53 6.76
CA LEU A 269 1.16 -15.15 6.43
C LEU A 269 1.52 -14.86 4.98
N PRO A 270 0.73 -14.03 4.27
CA PRO A 270 1.12 -13.55 2.96
C PRO A 270 2.40 -12.72 3.04
N MET A 271 3.20 -12.79 1.97
CA MET A 271 4.49 -12.11 1.89
C MET A 271 4.63 -11.36 0.57
N TYR A 272 5.21 -10.17 0.61
CA TYR A 272 5.48 -9.36 -0.57
C TYR A 272 6.92 -8.87 -0.61
N VAL A 273 7.32 -8.33 -1.75
CA VAL A 273 8.59 -7.65 -1.95
C VAL A 273 8.38 -6.29 -2.57
N ASN A 274 9.23 -5.33 -2.21
CA ASN A 274 9.17 -3.97 -2.72
C ASN A 274 10.37 -3.64 -3.62
N ALA A 275 10.18 -2.66 -4.48
CA ALA A 275 11.15 -2.26 -5.50
C ALA A 275 11.53 -0.80 -5.40
N SER A 276 12.83 -0.53 -5.24
CA SER A 276 13.41 0.79 -5.50
C SER A 276 13.32 1.09 -6.99
N LEU A 277 12.52 2.08 -7.38
CA LEU A 277 12.25 2.42 -8.77
C LEU A 277 13.22 3.50 -9.28
N ALA A 278 13.60 3.39 -10.55
CA ALA A 278 14.47 4.36 -11.22
C ALA A 278 13.93 4.76 -12.61
N GLY A 279 12.63 5.00 -12.69
CA GLY A 279 11.92 5.35 -13.92
C GLY A 279 11.06 4.20 -14.46
N PRO A 280 10.03 4.51 -15.26
CA PRO A 280 9.06 3.52 -15.74
C PRO A 280 9.54 2.74 -16.99
N SER A 281 10.82 2.81 -17.37
CA SER A 281 11.36 2.10 -18.55
C SER A 281 11.23 0.58 -18.40
N ASN A 282 10.94 -0.10 -19.50
CA ASN A 282 10.97 -1.57 -19.58
C ASN A 282 12.36 -2.10 -20.02
N VAL A 283 13.29 -1.22 -20.36
CA VAL A 283 14.68 -1.54 -20.70
C VAL A 283 15.60 -0.52 -20.00
N PRO A 284 15.71 -0.62 -18.66
CA PRO A 284 16.55 0.31 -17.92
C PRO A 284 18.03 0.05 -18.14
N ASP A 285 18.87 1.05 -17.89
CA ASP A 285 20.31 0.85 -17.76
C ASP A 285 20.57 -0.08 -16.54
N PRO A 286 21.20 -1.26 -16.74
CA PRO A 286 21.44 -2.20 -15.66
C PRO A 286 22.28 -1.64 -14.49
N THR A 287 23.06 -0.60 -14.73
CA THR A 287 23.92 0.04 -13.71
C THR A 287 23.24 1.21 -13.01
N GLY A 288 22.20 1.77 -13.63
CA GLY A 288 21.44 2.92 -13.14
C GLY A 288 20.26 2.57 -12.24
N VAL A 289 19.96 1.28 -12.09
CA VAL A 289 18.80 0.78 -11.31
C VAL A 289 19.24 -0.21 -10.25
N ALA A 290 18.38 -0.51 -9.28
CA ALA A 290 18.57 -1.59 -8.31
C ALA A 290 18.46 -2.96 -9.01
N SER A 291 19.54 -3.40 -9.66
CA SER A 291 19.57 -4.68 -10.36
C SER A 291 19.40 -5.83 -9.37
N GLY A 292 18.44 -6.69 -9.63
CA GLY A 292 18.07 -7.79 -8.73
C GLY A 292 16.73 -7.59 -8.04
N GLY A 293 16.30 -6.35 -7.79
CA GLY A 293 15.01 -6.04 -7.19
C GLY A 293 13.82 -6.35 -8.10
N PRO A 294 12.59 -6.40 -7.55
CA PRO A 294 11.36 -6.76 -8.28
C PRO A 294 10.80 -5.59 -9.09
N GLN A 295 11.62 -4.94 -9.91
CA GLN A 295 11.19 -3.84 -10.77
C GLN A 295 10.32 -4.33 -11.92
N GLN A 296 9.53 -3.44 -12.48
CA GLN A 296 8.47 -3.73 -13.47
C GLN A 296 8.93 -4.57 -14.68
N ASP A 297 10.17 -4.42 -15.12
CA ASP A 297 10.73 -5.11 -16.29
C ASP A 297 11.15 -6.56 -16.01
N VAL A 298 11.31 -6.94 -14.74
CA VAL A 298 11.75 -8.28 -14.31
C VAL A 298 10.70 -9.02 -13.46
N LEU A 299 9.47 -8.50 -13.38
CA LEU A 299 8.40 -9.13 -12.58
C LEU A 299 8.14 -10.58 -13.00
N ASP A 300 8.21 -10.91 -14.30
CA ASP A 300 8.04 -12.28 -14.77
C ASP A 300 9.15 -13.22 -14.28
N ILE A 301 10.37 -12.72 -14.13
CA ILE A 301 11.49 -13.47 -13.53
C ILE A 301 11.18 -13.73 -12.05
N TRP A 302 10.77 -12.68 -11.32
CA TRP A 302 10.43 -12.79 -9.90
C TRP A 302 9.28 -13.77 -9.65
N LYS A 303 8.21 -13.71 -10.47
CA LYS A 303 7.07 -14.64 -10.34
C LYS A 303 7.45 -16.11 -10.52
N VAL A 304 8.44 -16.38 -11.37
CA VAL A 304 8.92 -17.77 -11.58
C VAL A 304 9.92 -18.18 -10.50
N ALA A 305 10.85 -17.29 -10.11
CA ALA A 305 11.92 -17.58 -9.19
C ALA A 305 11.48 -17.58 -7.72
N ALA A 306 10.42 -16.83 -7.40
CA ALA A 306 9.92 -16.66 -6.03
C ALA A 306 8.40 -16.94 -5.91
N PRO A 307 7.93 -18.17 -6.19
CA PRO A 307 6.51 -18.49 -6.12
C PRO A 307 5.91 -18.45 -4.70
N ALA A 308 6.73 -18.39 -3.65
CA ALA A 308 6.25 -18.20 -2.28
C ALA A 308 5.97 -16.74 -1.93
N ILE A 309 6.36 -15.79 -2.80
CA ILE A 309 6.01 -14.37 -2.67
C ILE A 309 4.68 -14.14 -3.39
N ASP A 310 3.71 -13.58 -2.66
CA ASP A 310 2.36 -13.41 -3.17
C ASP A 310 2.28 -12.29 -4.21
N PHE A 311 3.00 -11.17 -3.98
CA PHE A 311 3.06 -10.07 -4.93
C PHE A 311 4.33 -9.23 -4.78
N ALA A 312 4.61 -8.42 -5.81
CA ALA A 312 5.63 -7.39 -5.80
C ALA A 312 4.98 -6.00 -5.83
N ALA A 313 5.61 -5.02 -5.21
CA ALA A 313 5.06 -3.69 -4.99
C ALA A 313 6.07 -2.57 -5.33
N PRO A 314 5.61 -1.40 -5.84
CA PRO A 314 6.47 -0.27 -6.18
C PRO A 314 6.65 0.69 -5.00
N ASP A 315 7.89 1.17 -4.78
CA ASP A 315 8.19 2.28 -3.88
C ASP A 315 8.26 3.57 -4.71
N ILE A 316 7.29 4.47 -4.50
CA ILE A 316 7.04 5.58 -5.42
C ILE A 316 7.50 6.91 -4.80
N TYR A 317 8.62 7.41 -5.28
CA TYR A 317 9.16 8.73 -4.90
C TYR A 317 9.24 9.71 -6.08
N ASP A 318 8.80 9.28 -7.26
CA ASP A 318 8.67 10.15 -8.44
C ASP A 318 7.46 11.07 -8.28
N ARG A 319 7.68 12.37 -8.51
CA ARG A 319 6.62 13.38 -8.40
C ARG A 319 5.84 13.57 -9.69
N ALA A 320 6.38 13.12 -10.82
CA ALA A 320 5.73 13.24 -12.12
C ALA A 320 4.50 12.32 -12.19
N SER A 321 3.31 12.90 -12.25
CA SER A 321 2.04 12.16 -12.24
C SER A 321 1.94 11.11 -13.32
N GLY A 322 2.49 11.39 -14.52
CA GLY A 322 2.53 10.43 -15.62
C GLY A 322 3.36 9.19 -15.34
N ASN A 323 4.47 9.33 -14.60
CA ASN A 323 5.31 8.20 -14.19
C ASN A 323 4.62 7.38 -13.09
N VAL A 324 4.02 8.04 -12.10
CA VAL A 324 3.28 7.36 -11.02
C VAL A 324 2.17 6.48 -11.60
N VAL A 325 1.38 7.02 -12.53
CA VAL A 325 0.32 6.25 -13.20
C VAL A 325 0.90 5.02 -13.91
N GLN A 326 2.02 5.17 -14.62
CA GLN A 326 2.68 4.04 -15.27
C GLN A 326 3.16 2.97 -14.28
N TYR A 327 3.71 3.37 -13.11
CA TYR A 327 4.08 2.39 -12.08
C TYR A 327 2.85 1.64 -11.57
N LEU A 328 1.78 2.35 -11.23
CA LEU A 328 0.53 1.71 -10.79
C LEU A 328 0.01 0.72 -11.83
N ASP A 329 0.01 1.08 -13.12
CA ASP A 329 -0.45 0.20 -14.22
C ASP A 329 0.43 -1.04 -14.38
N LYS A 330 1.75 -0.92 -14.17
CA LYS A 330 2.68 -2.03 -14.34
C LYS A 330 2.64 -3.05 -13.21
N TYR A 331 2.28 -2.60 -11.99
CA TYR A 331 2.15 -3.51 -10.85
C TYR A 331 0.71 -4.00 -10.63
N ALA A 332 -0.32 -3.32 -11.14
CA ALA A 332 -1.70 -3.79 -11.16
C ALA A 332 -1.90 -4.85 -12.26
N ARG A 333 -1.51 -6.08 -12.00
CA ARG A 333 -1.56 -7.18 -12.98
C ARG A 333 -2.55 -8.27 -12.53
N PRO A 334 -3.12 -9.05 -13.46
CA PRO A 334 -3.95 -10.20 -13.10
C PRO A 334 -3.24 -11.25 -12.24
N ASP A 335 -1.91 -11.31 -12.27
CA ASP A 335 -1.06 -12.21 -11.48
C ASP A 335 -0.32 -11.49 -10.34
N ASN A 336 -0.65 -10.22 -10.06
CA ASN A 336 0.03 -9.42 -9.04
C ASN A 336 -0.91 -8.40 -8.41
N ALA A 337 -1.25 -8.59 -7.14
CA ALA A 337 -2.02 -7.61 -6.39
C ALA A 337 -1.26 -6.29 -6.29
N LEU A 338 -1.95 -5.17 -6.52
CA LEU A 338 -1.36 -3.84 -6.33
C LEU A 338 -1.38 -3.47 -4.85
N MET A 339 -0.23 -3.08 -4.34
CA MET A 339 -0.03 -2.35 -3.09
C MET A 339 1.00 -1.25 -3.34
N VAL A 340 0.88 -0.12 -2.69
CA VAL A 340 1.91 0.93 -2.65
C VAL A 340 2.46 0.99 -1.23
N PRO A 341 3.51 0.21 -0.89
CA PRO A 341 4.03 0.10 0.47
C PRO A 341 4.88 1.30 0.86
N GLU A 342 5.47 1.97 -0.13
CA GLU A 342 6.20 3.22 0.08
C GLU A 342 5.80 4.25 -0.97
N ILE A 343 5.40 5.43 -0.50
CA ILE A 343 5.25 6.62 -1.34
C ILE A 343 5.74 7.84 -0.56
N GLY A 344 6.23 8.86 -1.25
CA GLY A 344 6.64 10.09 -0.57
C GLY A 344 5.54 10.66 0.33
N ASN A 345 5.90 11.22 1.48
CA ASN A 345 4.96 11.81 2.44
C ASN A 345 4.74 13.32 2.24
N ALA A 346 5.24 13.91 1.16
CA ALA A 346 4.91 15.28 0.83
C ALA A 346 3.46 15.38 0.29
N ARG A 347 2.84 16.53 0.49
CA ARG A 347 1.41 16.78 0.23
C ARG A 347 0.97 16.35 -1.18
N GLU A 348 1.79 16.59 -2.19
CA GLU A 348 1.50 16.24 -3.59
C GLU A 348 1.36 14.73 -3.86
N PHE A 349 1.95 13.88 -3.02
CA PHE A 349 1.82 12.43 -3.18
C PHE A 349 0.47 11.90 -2.73
N ALA A 350 -0.21 12.58 -1.82
CA ALA A 350 -1.48 12.12 -1.27
C ALA A 350 -2.57 11.92 -2.35
N ARG A 351 -2.56 12.76 -3.42
CA ARG A 351 -3.50 12.62 -4.54
C ARG A 351 -3.42 11.26 -5.23
N PHE A 352 -2.27 10.57 -5.16
CA PHE A 352 -2.07 9.27 -5.80
C PHE A 352 -2.77 8.10 -5.09
N PHE A 353 -3.31 8.35 -3.91
CA PHE A 353 -4.19 7.41 -3.25
C PHE A 353 -5.40 7.02 -4.11
N TYR A 354 -6.02 7.98 -4.77
CA TYR A 354 -7.21 7.74 -5.61
C TYR A 354 -6.92 6.85 -6.82
N PRO A 355 -5.90 7.11 -7.66
CA PRO A 355 -5.59 6.19 -8.76
C PRO A 355 -5.12 4.81 -8.27
N ALA A 356 -4.52 4.70 -7.08
CA ALA A 356 -4.16 3.40 -6.51
C ALA A 356 -5.42 2.58 -6.15
N ILE A 357 -6.32 3.11 -5.33
CA ILE A 357 -7.57 2.39 -4.96
C ILE A 357 -8.50 2.17 -6.15
N GLY A 358 -8.48 3.08 -7.15
CA GLY A 358 -9.22 2.93 -8.40
C GLY A 358 -8.70 1.79 -9.29
N ARG A 359 -7.48 1.31 -9.06
CA ARG A 359 -6.90 0.09 -9.66
C ARG A 359 -7.04 -1.15 -8.78
N GLY A 360 -7.79 -1.05 -7.69
CA GLY A 360 -7.98 -2.13 -6.75
C GLY A 360 -6.78 -2.37 -5.84
N ALA A 361 -6.00 -1.33 -5.52
CA ALA A 361 -4.92 -1.47 -4.56
C ALA A 361 -5.42 -1.98 -3.20
N ILE A 362 -4.74 -3.00 -2.69
CA ILE A 362 -5.02 -3.59 -1.37
C ILE A 362 -4.39 -2.82 -0.22
N GLY A 363 -3.52 -1.84 -0.52
CA GLY A 363 -2.88 -0.98 0.47
C GLY A 363 -2.16 0.22 -0.14
N PHE A 364 -1.99 1.25 0.70
CA PHE A 364 -1.27 2.48 0.37
C PHE A 364 -0.63 3.05 1.64
N ALA A 365 0.69 3.35 1.60
CA ALA A 365 1.45 3.78 2.76
C ALA A 365 2.45 4.90 2.43
N PRO A 366 2.22 6.15 2.87
CA PRO A 366 3.27 7.15 2.87
C PRO A 366 4.39 6.76 3.85
N PHE A 367 5.66 6.95 3.42
CA PHE A 367 6.85 6.62 4.20
C PHE A 367 7.25 7.78 5.12
N GLY A 368 7.74 7.44 6.32
CA GLY A 368 8.21 8.41 7.31
C GLY A 368 7.07 9.08 8.07
N MET A 369 6.00 8.32 8.36
CA MET A 369 4.82 8.79 9.09
C MET A 369 4.99 8.57 10.60
N ASP A 370 5.98 9.25 11.18
CA ASP A 370 6.19 9.35 12.61
C ASP A 370 6.79 10.72 12.98
N SER A 371 6.82 11.03 14.27
CA SER A 371 7.34 12.30 14.80
C SER A 371 8.71 12.17 15.47
N THR A 372 9.55 11.25 15.00
CA THR A 372 10.90 11.02 15.56
C THR A 372 11.91 12.12 15.21
N GLY A 373 11.51 13.11 14.41
CA GLY A 373 12.33 14.27 14.04
C GLY A 373 13.20 14.06 12.80
N TYR A 374 13.15 12.90 12.17
CA TYR A 374 13.75 12.67 10.87
C TYR A 374 12.79 13.08 9.75
N PHE A 375 13.30 13.75 8.71
CA PHE A 375 12.51 14.10 7.53
C PHE A 375 13.13 13.50 6.26
N ASN A 376 12.27 13.16 5.31
CA ASN A 376 12.66 12.38 4.13
C ASN A 376 12.90 13.22 2.86
N TYR A 377 13.09 14.52 2.98
CA TYR A 377 13.38 15.38 1.82
C TYR A 377 14.74 15.03 1.19
N PRO A 378 14.90 14.94 -0.15
CA PRO A 378 13.91 15.33 -1.19
C PRO A 378 12.93 14.21 -1.60
N LEU A 379 13.00 13.02 -1.05
CA LEU A 379 12.08 11.92 -1.37
C LEU A 379 10.65 12.22 -0.89
N GLY A 380 10.52 12.78 0.30
CA GLY A 380 9.24 13.20 0.89
C GLY A 380 9.18 14.69 1.23
N ALA A 381 8.43 15.03 2.27
CA ALA A 381 8.25 16.37 2.80
C ALA A 381 9.49 16.89 3.53
N ARG A 382 9.62 18.22 3.62
CA ARG A 382 10.59 18.88 4.51
C ARG A 382 10.15 18.84 5.97
N GLU A 383 8.83 18.90 6.18
CA GLU A 383 8.17 18.80 7.47
C GLU A 383 6.77 18.22 7.28
N LEU A 384 6.23 17.61 8.30
CA LEU A 384 4.86 17.10 8.33
C LEU A 384 3.95 18.13 9.02
N ASP A 385 3.70 19.25 8.33
CA ASP A 385 2.75 20.27 8.81
C ASP A 385 1.30 19.78 8.70
N GLU A 386 0.36 20.53 9.30
CA GLU A 386 -1.06 20.15 9.31
C GLU A 386 -1.65 19.99 7.90
N LYS A 387 -1.24 20.82 6.92
CA LYS A 387 -1.72 20.68 5.53
C LYS A 387 -1.22 19.40 4.87
N THR A 388 0.01 19.01 5.15
CA THR A 388 0.60 17.77 4.66
C THR A 388 -0.09 16.58 5.28
N LEU A 389 -0.32 16.60 6.59
CA LEU A 389 -1.02 15.54 7.30
C LEU A 389 -2.47 15.42 6.86
N ASP A 390 -3.20 16.53 6.70
CA ASP A 390 -4.58 16.54 6.23
C ASP A 390 -4.73 15.96 4.83
N ALA A 391 -3.75 16.15 3.95
CA ALA A 391 -3.79 15.59 2.61
C ALA A 391 -3.89 14.05 2.59
N PHE A 392 -3.31 13.37 3.59
CA PHE A 392 -3.46 11.92 3.78
C PHE A 392 -4.63 11.57 4.70
N ALA A 393 -4.80 12.33 5.79
CA ALA A 393 -5.78 12.04 6.83
C ALA A 393 -7.23 12.10 6.34
N LEU A 394 -7.57 13.11 5.53
CA LEU A 394 -8.94 13.31 5.07
C LEU A 394 -9.40 12.23 4.08
N PRO A 395 -8.65 11.85 3.03
CA PRO A 395 -8.98 10.70 2.20
C PRO A 395 -9.05 9.38 2.98
N TYR A 396 -8.12 9.15 3.93
CA TYR A 396 -8.15 7.96 4.77
C TYR A 396 -9.39 7.91 5.65
N LYS A 397 -9.79 9.04 6.24
CA LYS A 397 -11.03 9.13 7.02
C LYS A 397 -12.27 8.80 6.18
N ALA A 398 -12.35 9.37 4.96
CA ALA A 398 -13.49 9.15 4.07
C ALA A 398 -13.58 7.67 3.63
N VAL A 399 -12.48 7.12 3.10
CA VAL A 399 -12.44 5.72 2.66
C VAL A 399 -12.49 4.75 3.84
N GLY A 400 -11.91 5.10 4.98
CA GLY A 400 -11.94 4.29 6.20
C GLY A 400 -13.36 3.95 6.66
N SER A 401 -14.30 4.90 6.48
CA SER A 401 -15.71 4.70 6.82
C SER A 401 -16.41 3.64 5.95
N ILE A 402 -15.88 3.34 4.77
CA ILE A 402 -16.42 2.37 3.80
C ILE A 402 -15.38 1.32 3.38
N MET A 403 -14.28 1.20 4.08
CA MET A 403 -13.07 0.48 3.67
C MET A 403 -13.35 -0.97 3.25
N ARG A 404 -14.10 -1.73 4.04
CA ARG A 404 -14.44 -3.12 3.73
C ARG A 404 -15.38 -3.25 2.54
N ASP A 405 -16.33 -2.33 2.42
CA ASP A 405 -17.26 -2.29 1.26
C ASP A 405 -16.52 -1.88 -0.02
N TRP A 406 -15.64 -0.88 0.05
CA TRP A 406 -14.79 -0.51 -1.07
C TRP A 406 -13.92 -1.70 -1.51
N ALA A 407 -13.24 -2.36 -0.58
CA ALA A 407 -12.40 -3.52 -0.88
C ALA A 407 -13.19 -4.66 -1.56
N ARG A 408 -14.39 -4.97 -1.05
CA ARG A 408 -15.29 -5.98 -1.62
C ARG A 408 -15.76 -5.60 -3.02
N ILE A 409 -16.12 -4.33 -3.23
CA ILE A 409 -16.58 -3.80 -4.51
C ILE A 409 -15.43 -3.83 -5.53
N ALA A 410 -14.26 -3.31 -5.17
CA ALA A 410 -13.09 -3.27 -6.05
C ALA A 410 -12.61 -4.66 -6.49
N ALA A 411 -12.76 -5.67 -5.63
CA ALA A 411 -12.42 -7.06 -5.96
C ALA A 411 -13.41 -7.72 -6.95
N THR A 412 -14.61 -7.15 -7.14
CA THR A 412 -15.68 -7.80 -7.91
C THR A 412 -16.29 -6.94 -9.03
N ARG A 413 -16.04 -5.63 -9.01
CA ARG A 413 -16.67 -4.67 -9.92
C ARG A 413 -15.64 -3.79 -10.63
N PRO A 414 -15.95 -3.25 -11.81
CA PRO A 414 -15.11 -2.27 -12.46
C PRO A 414 -14.91 -1.02 -11.61
N THR A 415 -13.66 -0.57 -11.50
CA THR A 415 -13.28 0.64 -10.79
C THR A 415 -12.36 1.49 -11.65
N TRP A 416 -12.32 2.78 -11.40
CA TRP A 416 -11.40 3.72 -11.99
C TRP A 416 -11.00 4.77 -10.96
N GLY A 417 -9.75 5.22 -11.02
CA GLY A 417 -9.28 6.30 -10.17
C GLY A 417 -8.25 7.17 -10.87
N VAL A 418 -8.29 8.44 -10.56
CA VAL A 418 -7.44 9.45 -11.17
C VAL A 418 -7.05 10.52 -10.16
N ALA A 419 -5.80 10.99 -10.26
CA ALA A 419 -5.30 12.19 -9.60
C ALA A 419 -5.22 13.33 -10.61
N LYS A 420 -5.28 14.56 -10.16
CA LYS A 420 -4.99 15.73 -10.99
C LYS A 420 -3.60 15.54 -11.62
N PRO A 421 -3.49 15.50 -12.95
CA PRO A 421 -2.20 15.42 -13.63
C PRO A 421 -1.44 16.75 -13.54
N ASP A 422 -0.12 16.70 -13.74
CA ASP A 422 0.74 17.89 -13.61
C ASP A 422 0.39 18.99 -14.60
N ASP A 423 -0.13 18.64 -15.78
CA ASP A 423 -0.59 19.58 -16.80
C ASP A 423 -2.05 20.04 -16.61
N GLY A 424 -2.72 19.55 -15.56
CA GLY A 424 -4.10 19.94 -15.24
C GLY A 424 -5.16 19.55 -16.27
N ARG A 425 -4.84 18.69 -17.25
CA ARG A 425 -5.81 18.23 -18.25
C ARG A 425 -6.92 17.40 -17.62
N PRO A 426 -8.18 17.54 -18.08
CA PRO A 426 -9.27 16.66 -17.65
C PRO A 426 -8.94 15.20 -17.96
N ALA A 427 -9.41 14.31 -17.07
CA ALA A 427 -9.32 12.88 -17.27
C ALA A 427 -10.69 12.27 -17.52
N THR A 428 -10.76 11.23 -18.35
CA THR A 428 -12.03 10.57 -18.70
C THR A 428 -11.90 9.06 -18.72
N THR A 429 -13.01 8.39 -18.40
CA THR A 429 -13.18 6.95 -18.58
C THR A 429 -14.61 6.63 -19.03
N THR A 430 -14.83 5.37 -19.39
CA THR A 430 -16.17 4.82 -19.62
C THR A 430 -16.35 3.60 -18.72
N LEU A 431 -17.40 3.62 -17.90
CA LEU A 431 -17.84 2.47 -17.11
C LEU A 431 -19.29 2.16 -17.46
N GLY A 432 -19.53 0.93 -17.90
CA GLY A 432 -20.83 0.56 -18.43
C GLY A 432 -21.26 1.47 -19.58
N GLY A 433 -22.48 1.96 -19.55
CA GLY A 433 -23.04 2.89 -20.54
C GLY A 433 -22.75 4.37 -20.28
N TRP A 434 -21.80 4.71 -19.39
CA TRP A 434 -21.61 6.08 -18.91
C TRP A 434 -20.15 6.54 -19.09
N LYS A 435 -19.99 7.73 -19.69
CA LYS A 435 -18.74 8.46 -19.71
C LYS A 435 -18.63 9.30 -18.44
N ILE A 436 -17.52 9.15 -17.74
CA ILE A 436 -17.18 9.89 -16.51
C ILE A 436 -16.00 10.78 -16.81
N SER A 437 -16.06 12.05 -16.43
CA SER A 437 -14.95 13.00 -16.56
C SER A 437 -14.65 13.70 -15.26
N ALA A 438 -13.35 13.91 -14.98
CA ALA A 438 -12.81 14.64 -13.85
C ALA A 438 -12.15 15.93 -14.36
N ASN A 439 -12.54 17.07 -13.77
CA ASN A 439 -12.02 18.40 -14.10
C ASN A 439 -11.40 19.04 -12.86
N TRP A 440 -10.38 19.88 -13.05
CA TRP A 440 -9.52 20.35 -11.99
C TRP A 440 -9.44 21.88 -11.92
N GLY A 441 -9.25 22.40 -10.71
CA GLY A 441 -9.00 23.81 -10.47
C GLY A 441 -10.20 24.70 -10.81
N GLU A 442 -11.40 24.19 -10.61
CA GLU A 442 -12.66 24.89 -10.88
C GLU A 442 -13.44 25.12 -9.59
N TRP A 443 -14.07 26.28 -9.48
CA TRP A 443 -15.15 26.52 -8.53
C TRP A 443 -16.39 25.74 -8.91
N GLN A 444 -17.46 25.81 -8.10
CA GLN A 444 -18.78 25.31 -8.51
C GLN A 444 -19.18 25.92 -9.87
N PHE A 445 -20.08 25.27 -10.57
CA PHE A 445 -20.55 25.60 -11.92
C PHE A 445 -19.47 25.51 -13.01
N GLY A 446 -18.31 24.91 -12.73
CA GLY A 446 -17.23 24.71 -13.71
C GLY A 446 -16.45 25.97 -14.05
N MET A 447 -16.51 26.99 -13.22
CA MET A 447 -15.78 28.24 -13.42
C MET A 447 -14.41 28.15 -12.79
N LYS A 448 -13.37 28.56 -13.50
CA LYS A 448 -12.03 28.73 -12.92
C LYS A 448 -11.94 29.97 -12.06
N GLU A 449 -12.63 31.03 -12.43
CA GLU A 449 -12.77 32.29 -11.70
C GLU A 449 -14.17 32.90 -11.95
N TRP A 450 -14.63 33.73 -11.04
CA TRP A 450 -15.91 34.40 -11.13
C TRP A 450 -15.69 35.90 -11.39
N THR A 451 -15.49 36.27 -12.66
CA THR A 451 -15.11 37.64 -13.05
C THR A 451 -16.12 38.69 -12.62
N TRP A 452 -17.42 38.37 -12.69
CA TRP A 452 -18.49 39.30 -12.28
C TRP A 452 -18.58 39.50 -10.76
N LEU A 453 -18.10 38.52 -9.96
CA LEU A 453 -17.95 38.64 -8.51
C LEU A 453 -16.56 39.12 -8.11
N LYS A 454 -15.64 39.27 -9.07
CA LYS A 454 -14.22 39.59 -8.83
C LYS A 454 -13.56 38.61 -7.85
N SER A 455 -13.97 37.32 -7.91
CA SER A 455 -13.33 36.27 -7.13
C SER A 455 -11.99 35.89 -7.74
N GLU A 456 -11.07 35.49 -6.89
CA GLU A 456 -9.80 34.93 -7.32
C GLU A 456 -10.00 33.51 -7.92
N PRO A 457 -9.04 33.03 -8.73
CA PRO A 457 -9.00 31.62 -9.13
C PRO A 457 -9.05 30.68 -7.92
N ALA A 458 -9.61 29.48 -8.10
CA ALA A 458 -9.67 28.50 -7.04
C ALA A 458 -8.25 28.22 -6.49
N PRO A 459 -7.99 28.36 -5.17
CA PRO A 459 -6.65 28.25 -4.59
C PRO A 459 -5.95 26.93 -4.92
N TRP A 460 -6.71 25.82 -4.98
CA TRP A 460 -6.21 24.49 -5.36
C TRP A 460 -5.96 24.37 -6.87
N GLY A 461 -6.32 25.35 -7.69
CA GLY A 461 -6.16 25.30 -9.14
C GLY A 461 -4.72 25.16 -9.59
N ALA A 462 -3.78 25.83 -8.91
CA ALA A 462 -2.36 25.73 -9.18
C ALA A 462 -1.65 24.63 -8.36
N GLU A 463 -2.30 24.07 -7.32
CA GLU A 463 -1.70 23.10 -6.44
C GLU A 463 -1.81 21.66 -7.02
N PRO A 464 -0.82 20.79 -6.75
CA PRO A 464 -0.83 19.39 -7.17
C PRO A 464 -1.70 18.54 -6.22
N VAL A 465 -2.96 18.93 -6.05
CA VAL A 465 -3.94 18.28 -5.17
C VAL A 465 -5.20 17.93 -5.95
N GLY A 466 -5.96 16.99 -5.43
CA GLY A 466 -7.22 16.55 -6.00
C GLY A 466 -7.15 15.21 -6.71
N GLY A 467 -8.20 14.46 -6.57
CA GLY A 467 -8.37 13.14 -7.17
C GLY A 467 -9.74 12.56 -6.88
N MET A 468 -10.03 11.47 -7.56
CA MET A 468 -11.24 10.70 -7.31
C MET A 468 -11.05 9.23 -7.64
N ALA A 469 -11.84 8.39 -6.97
CA ALA A 469 -12.03 7.00 -7.35
C ALA A 469 -13.53 6.72 -7.48
N VAL A 470 -13.88 5.91 -8.48
CA VAL A 470 -15.26 5.51 -8.75
C VAL A 470 -15.33 4.01 -8.96
N ALA A 471 -16.39 3.38 -8.43
CA ALA A 471 -16.69 1.98 -8.65
C ALA A 471 -18.11 1.86 -9.23
N GLN A 472 -18.28 1.00 -10.23
CA GLN A 472 -19.59 0.68 -10.78
C GLN A 472 -20.29 -0.33 -9.87
N LEU A 473 -21.46 0.03 -9.32
CA LEU A 473 -22.27 -0.85 -8.48
C LEU A 473 -23.27 -1.69 -9.30
N SER A 474 -23.88 -1.05 -10.30
CA SER A 474 -24.77 -1.66 -11.30
C SER A 474 -24.63 -0.92 -12.62
N ASP A 475 -25.47 -1.20 -13.61
CA ASP A 475 -25.42 -0.53 -14.91
C ASP A 475 -25.56 1.00 -14.78
N ASP A 476 -26.37 1.46 -13.82
CA ASP A 476 -26.72 2.86 -13.62
C ASP A 476 -26.38 3.40 -12.21
N GLU A 477 -25.66 2.64 -11.38
CA GLU A 477 -25.27 3.10 -10.05
C GLU A 477 -23.76 3.07 -9.86
N PHE A 478 -23.23 4.10 -9.19
CA PHE A 478 -21.79 4.29 -8.95
C PHE A 478 -21.55 4.72 -7.51
N LEU A 479 -20.45 4.23 -6.95
CA LEU A 479 -19.85 4.73 -5.70
C LEU A 479 -18.68 5.63 -6.06
N LEU A 480 -18.68 6.86 -5.59
CA LEU A 480 -17.65 7.87 -5.87
C LEU A 480 -17.04 8.37 -4.55
N VAL A 481 -15.72 8.49 -4.50
CA VAL A 481 -15.00 9.21 -3.45
C VAL A 481 -13.96 10.12 -4.10
N GLY A 482 -13.82 11.35 -3.61
CA GLY A 482 -12.86 12.30 -4.17
C GLY A 482 -12.88 13.64 -3.47
N ASP A 483 -11.91 14.48 -3.80
CA ASP A 483 -11.78 15.88 -3.36
C ASP A 483 -11.06 16.74 -4.39
N HIS A 484 -11.27 18.06 -4.33
CA HIS A 484 -10.69 19.05 -5.25
C HIS A 484 -10.89 18.70 -6.74
N VAL A 485 -12.05 18.13 -7.06
CA VAL A 485 -12.43 17.67 -8.40
C VAL A 485 -13.89 17.96 -8.68
N ARG A 486 -14.22 18.31 -9.93
CA ARG A 486 -15.58 18.33 -10.44
C ARG A 486 -15.78 17.13 -11.37
N VAL A 487 -16.81 16.33 -11.09
CA VAL A 487 -17.09 15.09 -11.80
C VAL A 487 -18.38 15.22 -12.61
N ASN A 488 -18.30 14.88 -13.90
CA ASN A 488 -19.48 14.84 -14.78
C ASN A 488 -19.73 13.43 -15.27
N PHE A 489 -21.01 13.09 -15.35
CA PHE A 489 -21.51 11.87 -15.96
C PHE A 489 -22.32 12.22 -17.21
N SER A 490 -22.11 11.50 -18.29
CA SER A 490 -22.87 11.62 -19.54
C SER A 490 -23.02 10.26 -20.21
N ALA A 491 -23.94 10.15 -21.15
CA ALA A 491 -24.08 8.95 -21.95
C ALA A 491 -22.75 8.63 -22.69
N ALA A 492 -22.33 7.37 -22.65
CA ALA A 492 -21.13 6.94 -23.38
C ALA A 492 -21.39 6.97 -24.91
N PRO A 493 -20.35 7.17 -25.74
CA PRO A 493 -20.49 7.06 -27.19
C PRO A 493 -21.11 5.73 -27.61
N GLY A 494 -22.06 5.78 -28.54
CA GLY A 494 -22.78 4.58 -29.02
C GLY A 494 -23.94 4.11 -28.12
N THR A 495 -24.22 4.82 -27.01
CA THR A 495 -25.40 4.59 -26.18
C THR A 495 -26.46 5.69 -26.41
N PRO A 496 -27.74 5.49 -26.02
CA PRO A 496 -28.75 6.53 -26.14
C PRO A 496 -28.31 7.84 -25.46
N PRO A 497 -28.46 9.02 -26.11
CA PRO A 497 -27.80 10.27 -25.70
C PRO A 497 -28.47 10.98 -24.50
N ASN A 498 -29.71 10.63 -24.16
CA ASN A 498 -30.54 11.29 -23.16
C ASN A 498 -30.26 10.78 -21.73
N GLY A 499 -28.96 10.75 -21.37
CA GLY A 499 -28.52 10.41 -20.01
C GLY A 499 -28.65 11.57 -19.04
N ILE A 500 -29.08 11.29 -17.81
CA ILE A 500 -29.22 12.27 -16.73
C ILE A 500 -28.82 11.66 -15.40
N VAL A 501 -28.26 12.49 -14.52
CA VAL A 501 -28.08 12.15 -13.10
C VAL A 501 -29.45 12.25 -12.41
N LEU A 502 -29.90 11.15 -11.82
CA LEU A 502 -31.18 11.12 -11.10
C LEU A 502 -31.01 11.46 -9.62
N ARG A 503 -29.95 10.96 -9.00
CA ARG A 503 -29.69 11.18 -7.57
C ARG A 503 -28.20 11.20 -7.30
N VAL A 504 -27.81 12.07 -6.37
CA VAL A 504 -26.48 12.11 -5.75
C VAL A 504 -26.67 12.03 -4.24
N GLU A 505 -26.34 10.92 -3.65
CA GLU A 505 -26.58 10.62 -2.24
C GLU A 505 -25.26 10.62 -1.49
N GLU A 506 -25.07 11.51 -0.51
CA GLU A 506 -23.97 11.41 0.47
C GLU A 506 -24.38 10.40 1.55
N GLY A 507 -23.45 9.48 1.90
CA GLY A 507 -23.76 8.45 2.88
C GLY A 507 -22.61 7.47 3.10
N GLY A 508 -22.93 6.29 3.57
CA GLY A 508 -21.99 5.20 3.83
C GLY A 508 -22.69 3.85 3.84
N PHE A 509 -21.93 2.81 4.16
CA PHE A 509 -22.50 1.47 4.31
C PHE A 509 -22.72 1.14 5.79
N HIS A 510 -23.84 0.50 6.08
CA HIS A 510 -24.14 -0.12 7.35
C HIS A 510 -24.58 -1.56 7.09
N ASP A 511 -23.87 -2.54 7.63
CA ASP A 511 -24.11 -3.97 7.37
C ASP A 511 -24.17 -4.32 5.88
N GLY A 512 -23.27 -3.72 5.08
CA GLY A 512 -23.18 -3.92 3.62
C GLY A 512 -24.30 -3.28 2.81
N LYS A 513 -25.19 -2.48 3.44
CA LYS A 513 -26.27 -1.74 2.79
C LYS A 513 -25.97 -0.26 2.79
N TRP A 514 -26.22 0.40 1.66
CA TRP A 514 -26.09 1.85 1.57
C TRP A 514 -27.12 2.56 2.46
N VAL A 515 -26.64 3.51 3.27
CA VAL A 515 -27.47 4.38 4.11
C VAL A 515 -27.17 5.83 3.72
N MET A 516 -28.17 6.49 3.16
CA MET A 516 -28.10 7.89 2.76
C MET A 516 -28.17 8.79 4.00
N SER A 517 -27.25 9.74 4.10
CA SER A 517 -27.28 10.82 5.10
C SER A 517 -28.05 12.04 4.57
N ARG A 518 -27.78 12.41 3.31
CA ARG A 518 -28.50 13.49 2.61
C ARG A 518 -28.38 13.35 1.09
N MET A 519 -29.26 14.05 0.38
CA MET A 519 -29.20 14.18 -1.07
C MET A 519 -28.53 15.50 -1.43
N TRP A 520 -27.65 15.45 -2.42
CA TRP A 520 -27.01 16.63 -3.01
C TRP A 520 -27.86 17.16 -4.17
N ASN A 521 -28.07 18.48 -4.19
CA ASN A 521 -28.80 19.20 -5.23
C ASN A 521 -28.25 20.62 -5.37
N GLY A 522 -28.72 21.34 -6.38
CA GLY A 522 -28.39 22.76 -6.61
C GLY A 522 -26.89 22.95 -6.79
N ASP A 523 -26.31 23.89 -6.10
CA ASP A 523 -24.90 24.30 -6.22
C ASP A 523 -23.88 23.15 -6.09
N GLN A 524 -24.27 22.06 -5.43
CA GLN A 524 -23.40 20.90 -5.27
C GLN A 524 -23.35 20.02 -6.52
N THR A 525 -24.38 20.09 -7.38
CA THR A 525 -24.55 19.21 -8.55
C THR A 525 -24.76 19.96 -9.86
N ASP A 526 -25.01 21.28 -9.81
CA ASP A 526 -25.17 22.09 -11.00
C ASP A 526 -23.88 22.11 -11.83
N TYR A 527 -24.01 21.82 -13.11
CA TYR A 527 -22.90 21.69 -14.06
C TYR A 527 -21.86 20.59 -13.72
N GLY A 528 -22.21 19.63 -12.85
CA GLY A 528 -21.38 18.52 -12.40
C GLY A 528 -21.33 18.40 -10.89
N ILE A 529 -20.84 17.27 -10.40
CA ILE A 529 -20.72 16.98 -8.96
C ILE A 529 -19.47 17.68 -8.43
N ASN A 530 -19.65 18.63 -7.51
CA ASN A 530 -18.58 19.52 -7.02
C ASN A 530 -18.00 19.03 -5.70
N LEU A 531 -16.85 18.34 -5.77
CA LEU A 531 -16.07 17.85 -4.62
C LEU A 531 -14.89 18.82 -4.41
N ILE A 532 -15.13 20.01 -3.85
CA ILE A 532 -14.18 21.12 -3.90
C ILE A 532 -13.39 21.37 -2.62
N ASP A 533 -13.85 20.93 -1.46
CA ASP A 533 -13.28 21.31 -0.17
C ASP A 533 -12.79 20.14 0.70
N ARG A 534 -13.38 18.98 0.56
CA ARG A 534 -13.05 17.80 1.37
C ARG A 534 -13.42 16.50 0.67
N PRO A 535 -12.76 15.38 1.01
CA PRO A 535 -13.19 14.08 0.52
C PRO A 535 -14.60 13.72 0.99
N VAL A 536 -15.43 13.26 0.05
CA VAL A 536 -16.82 12.86 0.29
C VAL A 536 -17.08 11.53 -0.39
N VAL A 537 -17.93 10.71 0.23
CA VAL A 537 -18.42 9.45 -0.33
C VAL A 537 -19.83 9.64 -0.83
N LEU A 538 -20.04 9.38 -2.12
CA LEU A 538 -21.31 9.59 -2.80
C LEU A 538 -21.76 8.32 -3.53
N LYS A 539 -23.06 8.01 -3.47
CA LYS A 539 -23.70 7.09 -4.39
C LYS A 539 -24.45 7.89 -5.45
N ILE A 540 -24.18 7.58 -6.72
CA ILE A 540 -24.75 8.27 -7.86
C ILE A 540 -25.66 7.31 -8.61
N THR A 541 -26.88 7.73 -8.88
CA THR A 541 -27.83 7.01 -9.72
C THR A 541 -28.05 7.76 -11.01
N MET A 542 -27.83 7.07 -12.12
CA MET A 542 -28.03 7.56 -13.47
C MET A 542 -29.38 7.10 -14.02
N GLY A 543 -29.83 7.75 -15.06
CA GLY A 543 -31.02 7.33 -15.80
C GLY A 543 -31.04 7.88 -17.20
N ARG A 544 -32.02 7.45 -17.99
CA ARG A 544 -32.26 7.93 -19.36
C ARG A 544 -33.72 8.37 -19.50
N TYR A 545 -33.90 9.60 -19.92
CA TYR A 545 -35.27 10.08 -20.21
C TYR A 545 -35.67 9.71 -21.65
N ARG A 546 -36.97 9.61 -21.86
CA ARG A 546 -37.61 9.30 -23.15
C ARG A 546 -37.93 10.56 -23.94
#